data_2af70c2278faa6a3322f0296cead1aba
#
_entry.id   2af70c2278faa6a3322f0296cead1aba
#
_cell.length_a   1.000
_cell.length_b   1.000
_cell.length_c   1.000
_cell.angle_alpha   90.00
_cell.angle_beta   90.00
_cell.angle_gamma   90.00
#
_symmetry.space_group_name_H-M   'P 1'
#
loop_
_entity.id
_entity.type
_entity.pdbx_description
1 polymer ?
#
loop_
_entity_poly.entity_id
_entity_poly.type
_entity_poly.pdbx_seq_one_letter_code
_entity_poly.pdbx_strand_id
1 'polypeptide(L)'
;LEAAADFAKALGSSFVIITVIEPYSYTNLSEYRPESIDQYDSRVKEMAQERLEIARELVEKKDINCEVVAFKSFSPAEAIIDAANEYNCDLIFMASHGRQGFAAVLLGSETQKVLTHSKIPVMVYR
;
A
#
# COMPACT_ATOMS: atom_id res chain seq x y z
N LEU A 1 9.20 -3.62 -2.86
CA LEU A 1 9.67 -2.37 -2.26
C LEU A 1 11.11 -2.02 -2.66
N GLU A 2 12.02 -2.97 -2.68
CA GLU A 2 13.40 -2.69 -3.09
C GLU A 2 13.49 -2.16 -4.52
N ALA A 3 12.74 -2.76 -5.45
CA ALA A 3 12.73 -2.32 -6.84
C ALA A 3 12.23 -0.87 -6.95
N ALA A 4 11.19 -0.53 -6.20
CA ALA A 4 10.67 0.84 -6.16
C ALA A 4 11.69 1.82 -5.60
N ALA A 5 12.39 1.43 -4.53
CA ALA A 5 13.40 2.27 -3.91
C ALA A 5 14.58 2.50 -4.85
N ASP A 6 15.04 1.47 -5.54
CA ASP A 6 16.15 1.61 -6.52
C ASP A 6 15.75 2.51 -7.67
N PHE A 7 14.52 2.39 -8.15
CA PHE A 7 13.97 3.25 -9.20
C PHE A 7 13.91 4.72 -8.74
N ALA A 8 13.39 4.96 -7.54
CA ALA A 8 13.31 6.31 -6.99
C ALA A 8 14.69 6.94 -6.81
N LYS A 9 15.67 6.15 -6.36
CA LYS A 9 17.03 6.62 -6.18
C LYS A 9 17.65 7.02 -7.51
N ALA A 10 17.47 6.21 -8.53
CA ALA A 10 17.99 6.49 -9.86
C ALA A 10 17.47 7.80 -10.44
N LEU A 11 16.23 8.17 -10.10
CA LEU A 11 15.59 9.40 -10.56
C LEU A 11 15.77 10.58 -9.61
N GLY A 12 16.36 10.37 -8.43
CA GLY A 12 16.45 11.40 -7.41
C GLY A 12 15.10 11.79 -6.82
N SER A 13 14.17 10.87 -6.81
CA SER A 13 12.80 11.11 -6.36
C SER A 13 12.64 10.96 -4.85
N SER A 14 11.67 11.66 -4.28
CA SER A 14 11.19 11.38 -2.93
C SER A 14 10.17 10.24 -2.97
N PHE A 15 9.84 9.70 -1.82
CA PHE A 15 9.10 8.46 -1.73
C PHE A 15 8.00 8.57 -0.67
N VAL A 16 6.81 8.13 -1.01
CA VAL A 16 5.71 7.96 -0.04
C VAL A 16 5.31 6.50 -0.06
N ILE A 17 5.37 5.85 1.09
CA ILE A 17 4.93 4.47 1.25
C ILE A 17 3.59 4.49 1.94
N ILE A 18 2.61 3.82 1.35
CA ILE A 18 1.31 3.69 1.98
C ILE A 18 0.99 2.23 2.26
N THR A 19 0.26 2.02 3.33
CA THR A 19 -0.43 0.77 3.59
C THR A 19 -1.90 1.07 3.81
N VAL A 20 -2.76 0.19 3.34
CA VAL A 20 -4.20 0.36 3.47
C VAL A 20 -4.71 -0.59 4.55
N ILE A 21 -5.43 -0.02 5.51
CA ILE A 21 -6.06 -0.76 6.60
C ILE A 21 -7.54 -0.89 6.26
N GLU A 22 -8.03 -2.12 6.23
CA GLU A 22 -9.46 -2.35 6.06
C GLU A 22 -10.17 -2.02 7.37
N PRO A 23 -11.20 -1.14 7.36
CA PRO A 23 -11.93 -0.81 8.57
C PRO A 23 -12.68 -2.02 9.13
N TYR A 24 -13.01 -1.96 10.42
CA TYR A 24 -13.79 -2.99 11.05
C TYR A 24 -15.10 -3.20 10.28
N SER A 25 -15.41 -4.45 10.00
CA SER A 25 -16.64 -4.85 9.35
C SER A 25 -17.17 -6.11 10.03
N TYR A 26 -18.46 -6.13 10.30
CA TYR A 26 -19.11 -7.29 10.89
C TYR A 26 -18.93 -8.54 10.04
N THR A 27 -18.86 -8.38 8.72
CA THR A 27 -18.66 -9.50 7.79
C THR A 27 -17.23 -10.00 7.75
N ASN A 28 -16.26 -9.16 8.10
CA ASN A 28 -14.84 -9.54 8.12
C ASN A 28 -14.47 -10.33 9.36
N LEU A 29 -15.25 -10.16 10.42
CA LEU A 29 -15.09 -10.93 11.63
C LEU A 29 -16.01 -12.12 11.55
N SER A 30 -15.68 -13.02 10.67
CA SER A 30 -16.40 -14.27 10.57
C SER A 30 -16.38 -14.98 11.93
N GLU A 31 -17.26 -15.93 12.08
CA GLU A 31 -17.45 -16.77 13.28
C GLU A 31 -16.16 -17.31 13.91
N TYR A 32 -15.02 -17.21 13.20
CA TYR A 32 -13.76 -17.78 13.62
C TYR A 32 -12.93 -16.91 14.56
N ARG A 33 -13.21 -15.60 14.61
CA ARG A 33 -12.44 -14.66 15.45
C ARG A 33 -13.35 -13.56 15.99
N PRO A 34 -14.05 -13.83 17.08
CA PRO A 34 -14.82 -12.78 17.72
C PRO A 34 -13.88 -11.78 18.38
N GLU A 35 -13.62 -10.68 17.68
CA GLU A 35 -12.89 -9.55 18.22
C GLU A 35 -13.84 -8.40 18.45
N SER A 36 -13.62 -7.63 19.51
CA SER A 36 -14.29 -6.35 19.64
C SER A 36 -13.74 -5.38 18.60
N ILE A 37 -14.47 -4.29 18.38
CA ILE A 37 -14.01 -3.22 17.47
C ILE A 37 -12.66 -2.69 17.94
N ASP A 38 -12.49 -2.46 19.23
CA ASP A 38 -11.25 -1.94 19.80
C ASP A 38 -10.08 -2.92 19.63
N GLN A 39 -10.32 -4.21 19.81
CA GLN A 39 -9.29 -5.24 19.62
C GLN A 39 -8.86 -5.31 18.16
N TYR A 40 -9.81 -5.27 17.25
CA TYR A 40 -9.54 -5.28 15.83
C TYR A 40 -8.73 -4.05 15.42
N ASP A 41 -9.19 -2.86 15.81
CA ASP A 41 -8.52 -1.61 15.45
C ASP A 41 -7.09 -1.57 15.99
N SER A 42 -6.88 -1.99 17.24
CA SER A 42 -5.54 -2.04 17.83
C SER A 42 -4.63 -3.00 17.08
N ARG A 43 -5.13 -4.19 16.77
CA ARG A 43 -4.35 -5.21 16.07
C ARG A 43 -3.93 -4.76 14.68
N VAL A 44 -4.88 -4.27 13.88
CA VAL A 44 -4.56 -3.87 12.50
C VAL A 44 -3.69 -2.62 12.46
N LYS A 45 -3.85 -1.72 13.41
CA LYS A 45 -3.03 -0.53 13.53
C LYS A 45 -1.57 -0.88 13.85
N GLU A 46 -1.36 -1.77 14.80
CA GLU A 46 -0.02 -2.25 15.14
C GLU A 46 0.65 -2.93 13.96
N MET A 47 -0.07 -3.80 13.27
CA MET A 47 0.46 -4.47 12.08
C MET A 47 0.85 -3.49 10.99
N ALA A 48 0.02 -2.48 10.77
CA ALA A 48 0.31 -1.45 9.78
C ALA A 48 1.55 -0.65 10.15
N GLN A 49 1.67 -0.26 11.41
CA GLN A 49 2.82 0.50 11.89
C GLN A 49 4.12 -0.30 11.79
N GLU A 50 4.10 -1.58 12.12
CA GLU A 50 5.26 -2.44 11.96
C GLU A 50 5.72 -2.54 10.51
N ARG A 51 4.77 -2.74 9.60
CA ARG A 51 5.08 -2.83 8.17
C ARG A 51 5.68 -1.55 7.64
N LEU A 52 5.10 -0.43 8.03
CA LEU A 52 5.57 0.88 7.59
C LEU A 52 6.96 1.18 8.14
N GLU A 53 7.23 0.80 9.38
CA GLU A 53 8.54 1.02 9.97
C GLU A 53 9.61 0.18 9.30
N ILE A 54 9.33 -1.08 9.02
CA ILE A 54 10.25 -1.95 8.28
C ILE A 54 10.52 -1.38 6.89
N ALA A 55 9.47 -0.93 6.22
CA ALA A 55 9.59 -0.34 4.89
C ALA A 55 10.40 0.96 4.93
N ARG A 56 10.16 1.81 5.93
CA ARG A 56 10.91 3.05 6.12
C ARG A 56 12.39 2.77 6.28
N GLU A 57 12.75 1.86 7.17
CA GLU A 57 14.15 1.51 7.41
C GLU A 57 14.85 1.04 6.15
N LEU A 58 14.17 0.22 5.37
CA LEU A 58 14.73 -0.32 4.14
C LEU A 58 15.00 0.79 3.12
N VAL A 59 14.10 1.75 3.01
CA VAL A 59 14.24 2.87 2.06
C VAL A 59 15.27 3.87 2.55
N GLU A 60 15.30 4.19 3.84
CA GLU A 60 16.24 5.13 4.42
C GLU A 60 17.69 4.64 4.32
N LYS A 61 17.91 3.34 4.36
CA LYS A 61 19.25 2.77 4.14
C LYS A 61 19.79 3.09 2.74
N LYS A 62 18.94 3.44 1.81
CA LYS A 62 19.32 3.82 0.44
C LYS A 62 19.42 5.34 0.27
N ASP A 63 19.40 6.10 1.37
CA ASP A 63 19.47 7.57 1.38
C ASP A 63 18.36 8.23 0.56
N ILE A 64 17.15 7.72 0.71
CA ILE A 64 15.97 8.26 0.04
C ILE A 64 15.04 8.89 1.08
N ASN A 65 14.58 10.11 0.82
CA ASN A 65 13.56 10.74 1.66
C ASN A 65 12.26 9.96 1.54
N CYS A 66 11.72 9.56 2.68
CA CYS A 66 10.56 8.69 2.72
C CYS A 66 9.56 9.15 3.78
N GLU A 67 8.30 9.26 3.36
CA GLU A 67 7.18 9.39 4.27
C GLU A 67 6.41 8.08 4.28
N VAL A 68 5.86 7.73 5.42
CA VAL A 68 5.03 6.53 5.54
C VAL A 68 3.67 6.92 6.09
N VAL A 69 2.62 6.35 5.55
CA VAL A 69 1.26 6.67 5.95
C VAL A 69 0.34 5.47 5.83
N ALA A 70 -0.59 5.36 6.77
CA ALA A 70 -1.63 4.34 6.77
C ALA A 70 -2.97 5.00 6.44
N PHE A 71 -3.70 4.42 5.51
CA PHE A 71 -5.05 4.85 5.14
C PHE A 71 -6.05 3.77 5.52
N LYS A 72 -7.18 4.18 6.07
CA LYS A 72 -8.31 3.27 6.29
C LYS A 72 -9.25 3.36 5.09
N SER A 73 -9.50 2.24 4.44
CA SER A 73 -10.43 2.20 3.31
C SER A 73 -10.86 0.77 3.02
N PHE A 74 -12.10 0.60 2.61
CA PHE A 74 -12.57 -0.66 2.06
C PHE A 74 -12.12 -0.88 0.62
N SER A 75 -11.61 0.16 -0.03
CA SER A 75 -11.11 0.10 -1.40
C SER A 75 -9.63 0.48 -1.42
N PRO A 76 -8.72 -0.50 -1.46
CA PRO A 76 -7.29 -0.20 -1.57
C PRO A 76 -6.94 0.65 -2.78
N ALA A 77 -7.58 0.41 -3.91
CA ALA A 77 -7.33 1.19 -5.12
C ALA A 77 -7.68 2.67 -4.94
N GLU A 78 -8.83 2.99 -4.34
CA GLU A 78 -9.19 4.37 -4.04
C GLU A 78 -8.20 5.02 -3.08
N ALA A 79 -7.80 4.29 -2.03
CA ALA A 79 -6.84 4.81 -1.06
C ALA A 79 -5.50 5.13 -1.71
N ILE A 80 -5.03 4.29 -2.61
CA ILE A 80 -3.78 4.52 -3.34
C ILE A 80 -3.87 5.78 -4.19
N ILE A 81 -4.94 5.93 -4.94
CA ILE A 81 -5.15 7.09 -5.81
C ILE A 81 -5.29 8.37 -4.98
N ASP A 82 -6.07 8.31 -3.91
CA ASP A 82 -6.27 9.46 -3.02
C ASP A 82 -4.96 9.89 -2.36
N ALA A 83 -4.15 8.93 -1.92
CA ALA A 83 -2.84 9.21 -1.34
C ALA A 83 -1.91 9.86 -2.36
N ALA A 84 -1.88 9.35 -3.58
CA ALA A 84 -1.05 9.91 -4.63
C ALA A 84 -1.43 11.38 -4.93
N ASN A 85 -2.72 11.69 -4.92
CA ASN A 85 -3.19 13.05 -5.11
C ASN A 85 -2.88 13.95 -3.91
N GLU A 86 -3.10 13.45 -2.70
CA GLU A 86 -2.86 14.19 -1.46
C GLU A 86 -1.40 14.57 -1.28
N TYR A 87 -0.49 13.67 -1.61
CA TYR A 87 0.94 13.89 -1.50
C TYR A 87 1.59 14.42 -2.77
N ASN A 88 0.79 14.81 -3.75
CA ASN A 88 1.25 15.37 -5.02
C ASN A 88 2.27 14.46 -5.73
N CYS A 89 2.00 13.18 -5.72
CA CYS A 89 2.84 12.21 -6.41
C CYS A 89 2.65 12.31 -7.93
N ASP A 90 3.71 12.07 -8.67
CA ASP A 90 3.68 12.06 -10.13
C ASP A 90 3.84 10.66 -10.72
N LEU A 91 4.00 9.65 -9.86
CA LEU A 91 4.07 8.26 -10.26
C LEU A 91 3.57 7.38 -9.13
N ILE A 92 2.79 6.36 -9.48
CA ILE A 92 2.43 5.29 -8.56
C ILE A 92 3.24 4.05 -8.95
N PHE A 93 3.92 3.46 -7.98
CA PHE A 93 4.68 2.23 -8.18
C PHE A 93 4.04 1.12 -7.34
N MET A 94 3.58 0.07 -7.98
CA MET A 94 2.91 -1.01 -7.28
C MET A 94 3.22 -2.37 -7.90
N ALA A 95 2.99 -3.42 -7.10
CA ALA A 95 3.15 -4.79 -7.59
C ALA A 95 1.97 -5.21 -8.47
N SER A 96 2.22 -6.16 -9.35
CA SER A 96 1.17 -6.70 -10.22
C SER A 96 0.13 -7.52 -9.44
N HIS A 97 0.50 -8.02 -8.26
CA HIS A 97 -0.36 -8.82 -7.40
C HIS A 97 -0.24 -8.34 -5.96
N GLY A 98 -1.31 -8.52 -5.20
CA GLY A 98 -1.28 -8.34 -3.76
C GLY A 98 -0.60 -9.52 -3.07
N ARG A 99 -0.77 -9.62 -1.75
CA ARG A 99 -0.11 -10.63 -0.92
C ARG A 99 -0.49 -12.06 -1.24
N GLN A 100 -1.63 -12.27 -1.84
CA GLN A 100 -2.09 -13.58 -2.26
C GLN A 100 -1.80 -13.81 -3.74
N GLY A 101 -0.68 -13.29 -4.20
CA GLY A 101 -0.31 -13.37 -5.60
C GLY A 101 -0.32 -14.81 -6.11
N PHE A 102 -1.13 -15.03 -7.12
CA PHE A 102 -1.07 -16.26 -7.88
C PHE A 102 0.06 -16.11 -8.90
N ALA A 103 0.77 -17.18 -9.18
CA ALA A 103 1.77 -17.21 -10.24
C ALA A 103 1.09 -17.09 -11.62
N ALA A 104 0.08 -16.27 -11.71
CA ALA A 104 -0.75 -16.16 -12.89
C ALA A 104 -0.29 -15.00 -13.77
N VAL A 105 -0.62 -15.11 -15.03
CA VAL A 105 -0.39 -14.10 -16.05
C VAL A 105 -1.30 -12.88 -15.84
N LEU A 106 -2.28 -12.98 -14.93
CA LEU A 106 -3.28 -11.96 -14.71
C LEU A 106 -2.84 -10.93 -13.68
N LEU A 107 -3.20 -9.68 -13.90
CA LEU A 107 -3.00 -8.62 -12.93
C LEU A 107 -3.97 -8.78 -11.76
N GLY A 108 -3.52 -8.43 -10.55
CA GLY A 108 -4.39 -8.40 -9.40
C GLY A 108 -5.52 -7.39 -9.55
N SER A 109 -6.64 -7.63 -8.89
CA SER A 109 -7.84 -6.81 -9.03
C SER A 109 -7.62 -5.35 -8.62
N GLU A 110 -6.87 -5.12 -7.54
CA GLU A 110 -6.59 -3.76 -7.09
C GLU A 110 -5.66 -3.04 -8.05
N THR A 111 -4.68 -3.74 -8.63
CA THR A 111 -3.80 -3.18 -9.66
C THR A 111 -4.61 -2.75 -10.87
N GLN A 112 -5.55 -3.57 -11.31
CA GLN A 112 -6.42 -3.24 -12.43
C GLN A 112 -7.26 -2.00 -12.15
N LYS A 113 -7.80 -1.86 -10.94
CA LYS A 113 -8.58 -0.70 -10.54
C LYS A 113 -7.75 0.57 -10.55
N VAL A 114 -6.52 0.50 -10.03
CA VAL A 114 -5.61 1.66 -10.04
C VAL A 114 -5.29 2.07 -11.46
N LEU A 115 -4.96 1.12 -12.32
CA LEU A 115 -4.67 1.41 -13.73
C LEU A 115 -5.86 2.04 -14.46
N THR A 116 -7.08 1.57 -14.14
CA THR A 116 -8.29 2.08 -14.79
C THR A 116 -8.64 3.49 -14.35
N HIS A 117 -8.48 3.80 -13.07
CA HIS A 117 -9.00 5.03 -12.49
C HIS A 117 -7.95 6.10 -12.21
N SER A 118 -6.68 5.77 -12.22
CA SER A 118 -5.62 6.74 -11.95
C SER A 118 -5.43 7.68 -13.13
N LYS A 119 -5.26 8.97 -12.82
CA LYS A 119 -4.82 9.97 -13.80
C LYS A 119 -3.32 10.19 -13.72
N ILE A 120 -2.67 9.58 -12.75
CA ILE A 120 -1.24 9.62 -12.55
C ILE A 120 -0.65 8.36 -13.18
N PRO A 121 0.51 8.45 -13.85
CA PRO A 121 1.16 7.27 -14.40
C PRO A 121 1.38 6.18 -13.35
N VAL A 122 1.20 4.94 -13.75
CA VAL A 122 1.33 3.79 -12.87
C VAL A 122 2.38 2.85 -13.43
N MET A 123 3.38 2.52 -12.64
CA MET A 123 4.36 1.51 -12.98
C MET A 123 4.03 0.24 -12.22
N VAL A 124 3.86 -0.85 -12.96
CA VAL A 124 3.53 -2.14 -12.38
C VAL A 124 4.75 -3.05 -12.42
N TYR A 125 5.18 -3.52 -11.25
CA TYR A 125 6.31 -4.42 -11.09
C TYR A 125 5.82 -5.85 -10.93
N ARG A 126 6.41 -6.77 -11.67
CA ARG A 126 6.03 -8.18 -11.64
C ARG A 126 6.97 -9.01 -10.80
#